data_642d340b39047d29e7539c98b26977a1
#
_entry.id   642d340b39047d29e7539c98b26977a1
#
_cell.length_a   1.000
_cell.length_b   1.000
_cell.length_c   1.000
_cell.angle_alpha   90.00
_cell.angle_beta   90.00
_cell.angle_gamma   90.00
#
_symmetry.space_group_name_H-M   'P 1'
#
loop_
_entity.id
_entity.type
_entity.pdbx_description
1 polymer ?
#
loop_
_entity_poly.entity_id
_entity_poly.type
_entity_poly.pdbx_seq_one_letter_code
_entity_poly.pdbx_strand_id
1 'polypeptide(L)'
;MRHRLFVLLVVLCFGPFTLSQTADELVNKNIEAKGGIDKIKAVKTVRMSGRAVSPGGFVAAAGQENMRPNLLRETFTLQGMSAVQAYDGTTGWMIQPFGGKKDPQLMGEDDLRDLLIDADIDGPLVDYKAKGNTVEYMGHDIVDGDDSLRLKVTLKNGDIVYYFLDPDTYLEIRKETQEFIRGSVRENASEMGAYKPVAGVMYPYSISSGPRNDPTSWQTFTIDKIEVNAPLDNADFAVPASLKKEESKK
;
A
#
# COMPACT_ATOMS: atom_id res chain seq x y z
N MET A 1 33.14 -73.78 12.76
CA MET A 1 32.56 -72.54 13.31
C MET A 1 32.58 -71.50 12.18
N ARG A 2 31.40 -71.18 11.59
CA ARG A 2 31.28 -70.24 10.45
C ARG A 2 30.75 -68.91 10.99
N HIS A 3 31.58 -67.88 11.03
CA HIS A 3 31.16 -66.53 11.39
C HIS A 3 30.41 -65.89 10.23
N ARG A 4 29.12 -65.60 10.41
CA ARG A 4 28.30 -64.80 9.49
C ARG A 4 28.50 -63.32 9.88
N LEU A 5 29.17 -62.58 9.00
CA LEU A 5 29.32 -61.14 9.09
C LEU A 5 28.01 -60.49 8.62
N PHE A 6 27.28 -59.85 9.54
CA PHE A 6 26.09 -59.02 9.19
C PHE A 6 26.58 -57.63 8.83
N VAL A 7 26.50 -57.27 7.56
CA VAL A 7 26.74 -55.90 7.09
C VAL A 7 25.44 -55.12 7.27
N LEU A 8 25.46 -54.18 8.23
CA LEU A 8 24.34 -53.24 8.45
C LEU A 8 24.44 -52.14 7.43
N LEU A 9 23.54 -52.15 6.42
CA LEU A 9 23.41 -51.09 5.39
C LEU A 9 22.65 -49.92 6.01
N VAL A 10 23.34 -48.84 6.42
CA VAL A 10 22.73 -47.59 6.86
C VAL A 10 22.32 -46.80 5.61
N VAL A 11 21.03 -46.80 5.27
CA VAL A 11 20.45 -45.97 4.23
C VAL A 11 20.27 -44.57 4.81
N LEU A 12 21.17 -43.65 4.50
CA LEU A 12 20.97 -42.19 4.76
C LEU A 12 19.89 -41.70 3.77
N CYS A 13 18.66 -41.53 4.25
CA CYS A 13 17.62 -40.79 3.53
C CYS A 13 17.97 -39.29 3.56
N PHE A 14 18.64 -38.78 2.51
CA PHE A 14 18.65 -37.37 2.22
C PHE A 14 17.26 -36.99 1.69
N GLY A 15 16.39 -36.52 2.57
CA GLY A 15 15.16 -35.83 2.13
C GLY A 15 15.55 -34.58 1.34
N PRO A 16 14.77 -34.19 0.32
CA PRO A 16 15.03 -32.94 -0.38
C PRO A 16 14.91 -31.78 0.63
N PHE A 17 16.01 -31.04 0.83
CA PHE A 17 15.95 -29.74 1.50
C PHE A 17 15.16 -28.81 0.58
N THR A 18 13.86 -28.68 0.80
CA THR A 18 13.09 -27.57 0.26
C THR A 18 13.63 -26.30 0.93
N LEU A 19 14.43 -25.52 0.21
CA LEU A 19 14.80 -24.17 0.64
C LEU A 19 13.49 -23.39 0.79
N SER A 20 13.06 -23.15 2.02
CA SER A 20 11.94 -22.25 2.29
C SER A 20 12.31 -20.88 1.76
N GLN A 21 11.43 -20.25 0.99
CA GLN A 21 11.60 -18.89 0.53
C GLN A 21 11.75 -17.96 1.74
N THR A 22 12.72 -17.06 1.67
CA THR A 22 12.93 -16.06 2.74
C THR A 22 12.10 -14.81 2.46
N ALA A 23 11.84 -14.01 3.50
CA ALA A 23 11.17 -12.73 3.34
C ALA A 23 11.94 -11.80 2.38
N ASP A 24 13.28 -11.74 2.51
CA ASP A 24 14.14 -10.94 1.63
C ASP A 24 14.03 -11.36 0.15
N GLU A 25 13.99 -12.66 -0.13
CA GLU A 25 13.82 -13.16 -1.50
C GLU A 25 12.46 -12.76 -2.09
N LEU A 26 11.38 -12.85 -1.31
CA LEU A 26 10.05 -12.45 -1.76
C LEU A 26 9.93 -10.95 -1.99
N VAL A 27 10.52 -10.13 -1.11
CA VAL A 27 10.61 -8.68 -1.29
C VAL A 27 11.37 -8.34 -2.58
N ASN A 28 12.50 -8.99 -2.83
CA ASN A 28 13.27 -8.77 -4.05
C ASN A 28 12.48 -9.19 -5.30
N LYS A 29 11.80 -10.33 -5.28
CA LYS A 29 10.93 -10.78 -6.39
C LYS A 29 9.79 -9.80 -6.66
N ASN A 30 9.15 -9.26 -5.61
CA ASN A 30 8.13 -8.23 -5.76
C ASN A 30 8.70 -6.95 -6.39
N ILE A 31 9.86 -6.48 -5.93
CA ILE A 31 10.54 -5.29 -6.51
C ILE A 31 10.86 -5.52 -8.00
N GLU A 32 11.40 -6.69 -8.35
CA GLU A 32 11.67 -7.04 -9.75
C GLU A 32 10.39 -7.13 -10.59
N ALA A 33 9.34 -7.75 -10.07
CA ALA A 33 8.03 -7.84 -10.71
C ALA A 33 7.42 -6.46 -10.98
N LYS A 34 7.63 -5.52 -10.06
CA LYS A 34 7.19 -4.12 -10.21
C LYS A 34 8.03 -3.32 -11.21
N GLY A 35 9.13 -3.88 -11.74
CA GLY A 35 9.97 -3.25 -12.78
C GLY A 35 11.42 -3.03 -12.37
N GLY A 36 11.79 -3.39 -11.15
CA GLY A 36 13.14 -3.30 -10.60
C GLY A 36 13.41 -1.98 -9.88
N ILE A 37 14.36 -2.04 -8.94
CA ILE A 37 14.65 -0.95 -8.00
C ILE A 37 15.00 0.37 -8.71
N ASP A 38 15.78 0.32 -9.79
CA ASP A 38 16.25 1.52 -10.50
C ASP A 38 15.09 2.31 -11.11
N LYS A 39 14.11 1.61 -11.72
CA LYS A 39 12.94 2.25 -12.32
C LYS A 39 12.01 2.80 -11.24
N ILE A 40 11.80 2.05 -10.15
CA ILE A 40 11.02 2.52 -9.01
C ILE A 40 11.64 3.81 -8.44
N LYS A 41 12.96 3.83 -8.22
CA LYS A 41 13.66 5.01 -7.69
C LYS A 41 13.73 6.19 -8.67
N ALA A 42 13.63 5.95 -9.97
CA ALA A 42 13.56 7.00 -10.99
C ALA A 42 12.19 7.74 -11.02
N VAL A 43 11.15 7.18 -10.41
CA VAL A 43 9.85 7.83 -10.27
C VAL A 43 9.96 8.97 -9.27
N LYS A 44 9.70 10.20 -9.69
CA LYS A 44 9.68 11.41 -8.84
C LYS A 44 8.27 11.80 -8.45
N THR A 45 7.34 11.66 -9.38
CA THR A 45 5.93 11.96 -9.21
C THR A 45 5.06 10.91 -9.88
N VAL A 46 3.89 10.68 -9.31
CA VAL A 46 2.83 9.87 -9.93
C VAL A 46 1.53 10.64 -9.82
N ARG A 47 0.79 10.74 -10.93
CA ARG A 47 -0.59 11.22 -10.95
C ARG A 47 -1.49 10.11 -11.47
N MET A 48 -2.46 9.71 -10.69
CA MET A 48 -3.51 8.78 -11.05
C MET A 48 -4.84 9.53 -11.17
N SER A 49 -5.62 9.24 -12.18
CA SER A 49 -6.97 9.79 -12.33
C SER A 49 -7.93 8.72 -12.82
N GLY A 50 -9.18 8.78 -12.37
CA GLY A 50 -10.17 7.79 -12.68
C GLY A 50 -11.48 8.04 -11.95
N ARG A 51 -12.17 6.95 -11.61
CA ARG A 51 -13.49 6.97 -10.99
C ARG A 51 -13.52 6.09 -9.77
N ALA A 52 -14.06 6.62 -8.69
CA ALA A 52 -14.40 5.84 -7.50
C ALA A 52 -15.88 5.47 -7.53
N VAL A 53 -16.16 4.19 -7.33
CA VAL A 53 -17.52 3.63 -7.26
C VAL A 53 -17.76 3.18 -5.83
N SER A 54 -18.72 3.82 -5.15
CA SER A 54 -19.11 3.45 -3.78
C SER A 54 -20.15 2.32 -3.77
N PRO A 55 -20.35 1.61 -2.66
CA PRO A 55 -21.31 0.50 -2.55
C PRO A 55 -22.75 0.86 -2.97
N GLY A 56 -23.17 2.10 -2.78
CA GLY A 56 -24.49 2.59 -3.23
C GLY A 56 -24.59 2.89 -4.73
N GLY A 57 -23.58 2.56 -5.54
CA GLY A 57 -23.53 2.83 -6.98
C GLY A 57 -23.21 4.29 -7.32
N PHE A 58 -22.86 5.12 -6.35
CA PHE A 58 -22.42 6.49 -6.62
C PHE A 58 -21.04 6.48 -7.27
N VAL A 59 -20.94 7.21 -8.37
CA VAL A 59 -19.68 7.35 -9.13
C VAL A 59 -19.18 8.77 -8.98
N ALA A 60 -17.95 8.91 -8.52
CA ALA A 60 -17.25 10.17 -8.36
C ALA A 60 -15.96 10.18 -9.21
N ALA A 61 -15.54 11.35 -9.68
CA ALA A 61 -14.19 11.50 -10.18
C ALA A 61 -13.22 11.40 -9.01
N ALA A 62 -12.16 10.60 -9.17
CA ALA A 62 -11.15 10.40 -8.15
C ALA A 62 -9.74 10.58 -8.73
N GLY A 63 -8.83 11.06 -7.92
CA GLY A 63 -7.44 11.23 -8.29
C GLY A 63 -6.52 11.13 -7.10
N GLN A 64 -5.30 10.68 -7.38
CA GLN A 64 -4.21 10.62 -6.41
C GLN A 64 -2.95 11.18 -7.05
N GLU A 65 -2.25 12.01 -6.32
CA GLU A 65 -0.97 12.61 -6.70
C GLU A 65 0.06 12.34 -5.61
N ASN A 66 1.17 11.72 -5.99
CA ASN A 66 2.31 11.48 -5.12
C ASN A 66 3.53 12.23 -5.64
N MET A 67 4.33 12.80 -4.74
CA MET A 67 5.61 13.40 -5.07
C MET A 67 6.64 13.11 -3.98
N ARG A 68 7.87 12.77 -4.39
CA ARG A 68 8.97 12.57 -3.44
C ARG A 68 9.29 13.84 -2.65
N PRO A 69 9.72 13.68 -1.37
CA PRO A 69 10.02 12.38 -0.73
C PRO A 69 8.78 11.60 -0.28
N ASN A 70 7.69 12.27 0.12
CA ASN A 70 6.51 11.63 0.72
C ASN A 70 5.29 12.58 0.71
N LEU A 71 5.10 13.35 -0.35
CA LEU A 71 3.93 14.21 -0.51
C LEU A 71 2.81 13.40 -1.15
N LEU A 72 1.60 13.57 -0.65
CA LEU A 72 0.39 12.92 -1.15
C LEU A 72 -0.77 13.90 -1.20
N ARG A 73 -1.56 13.82 -2.25
CA ARG A 73 -2.84 14.51 -2.37
C ARG A 73 -3.86 13.59 -3.04
N GLU A 74 -4.99 13.40 -2.38
CA GLU A 74 -6.12 12.65 -2.87
C GLU A 74 -7.32 13.55 -3.06
N THR A 75 -8.07 13.29 -4.12
CA THR A 75 -9.27 14.05 -4.46
C THR A 75 -10.42 13.12 -4.80
N PHE A 76 -11.60 13.46 -4.30
CA PHE A 76 -12.84 12.78 -4.58
C PHE A 76 -13.91 13.83 -4.91
N THR A 77 -14.39 13.89 -6.16
CA THR A 77 -15.31 14.90 -6.62
C THR A 77 -16.65 14.28 -7.03
N LEU A 78 -17.69 14.66 -6.33
CA LEU A 78 -19.07 14.24 -6.59
C LEU A 78 -19.98 15.47 -6.67
N GLN A 79 -20.76 15.58 -7.74
CA GLN A 79 -21.74 16.67 -7.94
C GLN A 79 -21.13 18.09 -7.78
N GLY A 80 -19.91 18.28 -8.26
CA GLY A 80 -19.19 19.56 -8.18
C GLY A 80 -18.59 19.91 -6.83
N MET A 81 -18.73 19.04 -5.82
CA MET A 81 -18.06 19.18 -4.53
C MET A 81 -16.85 18.25 -4.46
N SER A 82 -15.72 18.76 -3.99
CA SER A 82 -14.48 17.98 -3.88
C SER A 82 -14.09 17.80 -2.42
N ALA A 83 -13.98 16.54 -1.98
CA ALA A 83 -13.20 16.18 -0.80
C ALA A 83 -11.73 16.12 -1.19
N VAL A 84 -10.87 16.56 -0.29
CA VAL A 84 -9.42 16.55 -0.46
C VAL A 84 -8.79 16.03 0.81
N GLN A 85 -7.79 15.18 0.67
CA GLN A 85 -6.84 14.83 1.73
C GLN A 85 -5.44 15.06 1.18
N ALA A 86 -4.57 15.69 1.97
CA ALA A 86 -3.22 15.96 1.52
C ALA A 86 -2.21 15.93 2.68
N TYR A 87 -0.98 15.58 2.35
CA TYR A 87 0.17 15.56 3.23
C TYR A 87 1.34 16.28 2.57
N ASP A 88 1.89 17.29 3.23
CA ASP A 88 2.98 18.12 2.68
C ASP A 88 4.38 17.63 3.07
N GLY A 89 4.46 16.39 3.61
CA GLY A 89 5.69 15.81 4.13
C GLY A 89 5.86 16.00 5.64
N THR A 90 5.03 16.81 6.29
CA THR A 90 5.06 17.09 7.73
C THR A 90 3.66 17.11 8.33
N THR A 91 2.73 17.75 7.67
CA THR A 91 1.38 18.04 8.18
C THR A 91 0.33 17.54 7.18
N GLY A 92 -0.67 16.82 7.68
CA GLY A 92 -1.85 16.46 6.90
C GLY A 92 -2.98 17.45 7.08
N TRP A 93 -3.73 17.66 6.02
CA TRP A 93 -4.94 18.49 6.03
C TRP A 93 -6.02 17.88 5.14
N MET A 94 -7.27 18.25 5.40
CA MET A 94 -8.40 17.72 4.66
C MET A 94 -9.51 18.75 4.45
N ILE A 95 -10.33 18.51 3.42
CA ILE A 95 -11.62 19.17 3.18
C ILE A 95 -12.66 18.06 3.02
N GLN A 96 -13.72 18.06 3.83
CA GLN A 96 -14.77 17.02 3.81
C GLN A 96 -16.17 17.64 3.63
N PRO A 97 -16.50 18.13 2.41
CA PRO A 97 -17.75 18.87 2.20
C PRO A 97 -19.00 18.00 2.37
N PHE A 98 -18.90 16.70 2.14
CA PHE A 98 -20.01 15.74 2.34
C PHE A 98 -20.36 15.53 3.81
N GLY A 99 -19.43 15.77 4.74
CA GLY A 99 -19.66 15.81 6.19
C GLY A 99 -19.99 17.20 6.74
N GLY A 100 -20.32 18.17 5.85
CA GLY A 100 -20.60 19.55 6.26
C GLY A 100 -19.36 20.42 6.54
N LYS A 101 -18.17 19.88 6.45
CA LYS A 101 -16.89 20.57 6.72
C LYS A 101 -16.27 21.06 5.42
N LYS A 102 -16.72 22.22 4.96
CA LYS A 102 -16.28 22.82 3.69
C LYS A 102 -14.96 23.55 3.77
N ASP A 103 -14.57 23.99 4.96
CA ASP A 103 -13.29 24.64 5.19
C ASP A 103 -12.17 23.61 5.43
N PRO A 104 -10.93 23.91 5.04
CA PRO A 104 -9.79 23.07 5.34
C PRO A 104 -9.62 22.85 6.84
N GLN A 105 -9.24 21.64 7.24
CA GLN A 105 -8.94 21.26 8.63
C GLN A 105 -7.63 20.49 8.69
N LEU A 106 -6.87 20.65 9.78
CA LEU A 106 -5.72 19.79 10.04
C LEU A 106 -6.20 18.38 10.36
N MET A 107 -5.47 17.40 9.88
CA MET A 107 -5.68 15.98 10.23
C MET A 107 -5.06 15.70 11.60
N GLY A 108 -5.77 14.88 12.40
CA GLY A 108 -5.20 14.31 13.61
C GLY A 108 -4.23 13.16 13.30
N GLU A 109 -3.44 12.75 14.29
CA GLU A 109 -2.49 11.64 14.14
C GLU A 109 -3.16 10.35 13.65
N ASP A 110 -4.37 10.07 14.14
CA ASP A 110 -5.13 8.87 13.77
C ASP A 110 -5.59 8.89 12.32
N ASP A 111 -5.95 10.07 11.79
CA ASP A 111 -6.39 10.25 10.41
C ASP A 111 -5.20 10.23 9.42
N LEU A 112 -4.00 10.54 9.92
CA LEU A 112 -2.77 10.54 9.12
C LEU A 112 -2.22 9.14 8.85
N ARG A 113 -2.52 8.13 9.67
CA ARG A 113 -1.85 6.82 9.61
C ARG A 113 -1.98 6.14 8.25
N ASP A 114 -3.21 6.04 7.73
CA ASP A 114 -3.46 5.48 6.39
C ASP A 114 -2.75 6.31 5.31
N LEU A 115 -2.86 7.64 5.41
CA LEU A 115 -2.30 8.57 4.44
C LEU A 115 -0.76 8.47 4.36
N LEU A 116 -0.08 8.24 5.49
CA LEU A 116 1.38 8.10 5.54
C LEU A 116 1.89 6.84 4.83
N ILE A 117 1.12 5.75 4.85
CA ILE A 117 1.47 4.52 4.11
C ILE A 117 1.43 4.80 2.60
N ASP A 118 0.39 5.50 2.13
CA ASP A 118 0.19 5.79 0.71
C ASP A 118 1.03 6.99 0.23
N ALA A 119 1.52 7.85 1.15
CA ALA A 119 2.48 8.91 0.85
C ALA A 119 3.89 8.40 0.51
N ASP A 120 4.24 7.20 0.99
CA ASP A 120 5.49 6.54 0.63
C ASP A 120 5.41 5.99 -0.81
N ILE A 121 5.86 6.79 -1.78
CA ILE A 121 5.76 6.47 -3.22
C ILE A 121 6.41 5.13 -3.61
N ASP A 122 7.39 4.66 -2.84
CA ASP A 122 8.05 3.37 -3.04
C ASP A 122 7.29 2.22 -2.35
N GLY A 123 6.46 2.55 -1.38
CA GLY A 123 5.77 1.61 -0.50
C GLY A 123 6.68 1.00 0.59
N PRO A 124 6.07 0.41 1.62
CA PRO A 124 6.77 -0.12 2.79
C PRO A 124 7.81 -1.22 2.54
N LEU A 125 7.72 -1.96 1.43
CA LEU A 125 8.63 -3.07 1.10
C LEU A 125 9.98 -2.59 0.54
N VAL A 126 9.99 -1.49 -0.24
CA VAL A 126 11.23 -0.96 -0.82
C VAL A 126 12.06 -0.30 0.28
N ASP A 127 13.34 -0.69 0.36
CA ASP A 127 14.29 -0.21 1.39
C ASP A 127 13.76 -0.37 2.82
N TYR A 128 12.96 -1.41 3.08
CA TYR A 128 12.25 -1.58 4.33
C TYR A 128 13.16 -1.50 5.57
N LYS A 129 14.38 -2.08 5.52
CA LYS A 129 15.36 -2.02 6.62
C LYS A 129 15.82 -0.58 6.88
N ALA A 130 16.08 0.20 5.84
CA ALA A 130 16.49 1.60 5.95
C ALA A 130 15.35 2.50 6.49
N LYS A 131 14.10 2.16 6.19
CA LYS A 131 12.91 2.81 6.75
C LYS A 131 12.64 2.44 8.21
N GLY A 132 13.36 1.45 8.75
CA GLY A 132 13.17 0.93 10.12
C GLY A 132 12.01 -0.06 10.22
N ASN A 133 11.55 -0.61 9.11
CA ASN A 133 10.53 -1.65 9.05
C ASN A 133 11.18 -3.04 9.19
N THR A 134 10.40 -4.03 9.60
CA THR A 134 10.76 -5.45 9.54
C THR A 134 9.79 -6.21 8.63
N VAL A 135 10.27 -7.25 7.97
CA VAL A 135 9.44 -8.09 7.10
C VAL A 135 9.60 -9.55 7.50
N GLU A 136 8.48 -10.25 7.66
CA GLU A 136 8.38 -11.66 7.98
C GLU A 136 7.59 -12.38 6.89
N TYR A 137 8.07 -13.53 6.41
CA TYR A 137 7.27 -14.40 5.55
C TYR A 137 6.38 -15.29 6.41
N MET A 138 5.07 -15.19 6.21
CA MET A 138 4.06 -15.89 6.99
C MET A 138 3.60 -17.23 6.37
N GLY A 139 4.18 -17.62 5.21
CA GLY A 139 3.74 -18.79 4.47
C GLY A 139 2.70 -18.45 3.41
N HIS A 140 2.02 -19.51 2.94
CA HIS A 140 0.92 -19.37 1.99
C HIS A 140 -0.37 -18.97 2.69
N ASP A 141 -1.24 -18.26 1.99
CA ASP A 141 -2.58 -17.89 2.42
C ASP A 141 -3.52 -17.91 1.21
N ILE A 142 -4.83 -17.87 1.43
CA ILE A 142 -5.83 -17.88 0.36
C ILE A 142 -6.51 -16.50 0.28
N VAL A 143 -6.50 -15.94 -0.92
CA VAL A 143 -7.22 -14.69 -1.25
C VAL A 143 -8.22 -15.01 -2.36
N ASP A 144 -9.51 -14.85 -2.10
CA ASP A 144 -10.62 -15.11 -3.04
C ASP A 144 -10.62 -16.52 -3.67
N GLY A 145 -10.03 -17.49 -2.97
CA GLY A 145 -9.93 -18.89 -3.42
C GLY A 145 -8.61 -19.22 -4.10
N ASP A 146 -7.78 -18.25 -4.41
CA ASP A 146 -6.47 -18.42 -5.04
C ASP A 146 -5.34 -18.40 -4.00
N ASP A 147 -4.25 -19.14 -4.28
CA ASP A 147 -3.05 -19.19 -3.43
C ASP A 147 -2.30 -17.86 -3.48
N SER A 148 -1.70 -17.49 -2.37
CA SER A 148 -0.90 -16.28 -2.23
C SER A 148 0.28 -16.47 -1.27
N LEU A 149 1.31 -15.64 -1.40
CA LEU A 149 2.45 -15.57 -0.51
C LEU A 149 2.26 -14.39 0.44
N ARG A 150 2.13 -14.66 1.74
CA ARG A 150 1.84 -13.64 2.73
C ARG A 150 3.10 -13.10 3.39
N LEU A 151 3.33 -11.79 3.27
CA LEU A 151 4.36 -11.05 3.99
C LEU A 151 3.72 -10.18 5.08
N LYS A 152 4.30 -10.17 6.27
CA LYS A 152 3.96 -9.24 7.34
C LYS A 152 5.06 -8.19 7.43
N VAL A 153 4.68 -6.93 7.28
CA VAL A 153 5.57 -5.77 7.46
C VAL A 153 5.16 -5.07 8.75
N THR A 154 6.08 -5.01 9.72
CA THR A 154 5.90 -4.15 10.89
C THR A 154 6.59 -2.83 10.62
N LEU A 155 5.81 -1.75 10.57
CA LEU A 155 6.29 -0.40 10.32
C LEU A 155 7.02 0.15 11.55
N LYS A 156 7.88 1.15 11.35
CA LYS A 156 8.64 1.80 12.42
C LYS A 156 7.74 2.35 13.56
N ASN A 157 6.52 2.77 13.26
CA ASN A 157 5.54 3.27 14.24
C ASN A 157 4.75 2.16 14.95
N GLY A 158 5.02 0.88 14.62
CA GLY A 158 4.36 -0.30 15.20
C GLY A 158 3.10 -0.77 14.47
N ASP A 159 2.60 -0.04 13.48
CA ASP A 159 1.50 -0.49 12.64
C ASP A 159 1.95 -1.67 11.76
N ILE A 160 1.01 -2.50 11.34
CA ILE A 160 1.29 -3.71 10.57
C ILE A 160 0.63 -3.61 9.21
N VAL A 161 1.39 -3.97 8.17
CA VAL A 161 0.87 -4.13 6.82
C VAL A 161 1.13 -5.56 6.37
N TYR A 162 0.08 -6.28 6.01
CA TYR A 162 0.19 -7.57 5.35
C TYR A 162 0.10 -7.38 3.84
N TYR A 163 1.04 -7.96 3.11
CA TYR A 163 1.02 -8.06 1.66
C TYR A 163 0.76 -9.49 1.26
N PHE A 164 -0.15 -9.69 0.32
CA PHE A 164 -0.45 -10.95 -0.31
C PHE A 164 0.02 -10.85 -1.76
N LEU A 165 1.03 -11.64 -2.10
CA LEU A 165 1.63 -11.65 -3.42
C LEU A 165 1.11 -12.84 -4.20
N ASP A 166 0.77 -12.63 -5.46
CA ASP A 166 0.50 -13.70 -6.42
C ASP A 166 1.76 -14.57 -6.59
N PRO A 167 1.70 -15.89 -6.45
CA PRO A 167 2.87 -16.76 -6.46
C PRO A 167 3.57 -16.87 -7.82
N ASP A 168 2.88 -16.54 -8.91
CA ASP A 168 3.41 -16.63 -10.28
C ASP A 168 4.04 -15.30 -10.71
N THR A 169 3.40 -14.18 -10.40
CA THR A 169 3.82 -12.85 -10.85
C THR A 169 4.56 -12.05 -9.77
N TYR A 170 4.45 -12.42 -8.49
CA TYR A 170 4.93 -11.69 -7.31
C TYR A 170 4.39 -10.27 -7.17
N LEU A 171 3.35 -9.89 -7.93
CA LEU A 171 2.64 -8.64 -7.75
C LEU A 171 1.69 -8.73 -6.55
N GLU A 172 1.41 -7.59 -5.95
CA GLU A 172 0.50 -7.48 -4.80
C GLU A 172 -0.94 -7.67 -5.30
N ILE A 173 -1.65 -8.67 -4.77
CA ILE A 173 -3.08 -8.87 -5.07
C ILE A 173 -3.98 -8.31 -3.97
N ARG A 174 -3.45 -8.29 -2.71
CA ARG A 174 -4.15 -7.75 -1.56
C ARG A 174 -3.16 -7.12 -0.57
N LYS A 175 -3.59 -6.06 0.09
CA LYS A 175 -2.91 -5.40 1.21
C LYS A 175 -3.90 -5.30 2.38
N GLU A 176 -3.46 -5.62 3.60
CA GLU A 176 -4.25 -5.38 4.81
C GLU A 176 -3.44 -4.53 5.78
N THR A 177 -4.07 -3.56 6.42
CA THR A 177 -3.44 -2.72 7.45
C THR A 177 -4.07 -2.99 8.81
N GLN A 178 -3.24 -2.99 9.85
CA GLN A 178 -3.66 -3.01 11.25
C GLN A 178 -3.01 -1.84 11.95
N GLU A 179 -3.82 -0.93 12.43
CA GLU A 179 -3.40 0.30 13.08
C GLU A 179 -3.95 0.35 14.51
N PHE A 180 -3.10 0.75 15.45
CA PHE A 180 -3.49 0.92 16.85
C PHE A 180 -3.97 2.34 17.09
N ILE A 181 -5.30 2.53 17.20
CA ILE A 181 -5.94 3.83 17.35
C ILE A 181 -6.74 3.85 18.65
N ARG A 182 -6.34 4.71 19.60
CA ARG A 182 -7.06 4.94 20.87
C ARG A 182 -7.39 3.64 21.64
N GLY A 183 -6.44 2.70 21.62
CA GLY A 183 -6.61 1.41 22.33
C GLY A 183 -7.42 0.36 21.59
N SER A 184 -7.79 0.62 20.33
CA SER A 184 -8.46 -0.31 19.42
C SER A 184 -7.62 -0.58 18.20
N VAL A 185 -7.82 -1.74 17.58
CA VAL A 185 -7.22 -2.07 16.28
C VAL A 185 -8.22 -1.69 15.19
N ARG A 186 -7.80 -0.83 14.27
CA ARG A 186 -8.49 -0.58 13.00
C ARG A 186 -7.87 -1.46 11.93
N GLU A 187 -8.70 -2.18 11.20
CA GLU A 187 -8.27 -3.05 10.11
C GLU A 187 -8.93 -2.63 8.81
N ASN A 188 -8.12 -2.30 7.81
CA ASN A 188 -8.55 -2.05 6.45
C ASN A 188 -7.94 -3.08 5.50
N ALA A 189 -8.58 -3.28 4.35
CA ALA A 189 -8.04 -4.10 3.28
C ALA A 189 -8.20 -3.41 1.94
N SER A 190 -7.27 -3.71 1.03
CA SER A 190 -7.31 -3.26 -0.36
C SER A 190 -6.95 -4.42 -1.28
N GLU A 191 -7.69 -4.61 -2.34
CA GLU A 191 -7.41 -5.54 -3.43
C GLU A 191 -6.98 -4.77 -4.66
N MET A 192 -5.90 -5.23 -5.28
CA MET A 192 -5.28 -4.61 -6.44
C MET A 192 -5.30 -5.56 -7.62
N GLY A 193 -5.57 -5.01 -8.81
CA GLY A 193 -5.60 -5.80 -10.03
C GLY A 193 -5.44 -4.97 -11.31
N ALA A 194 -5.59 -5.65 -12.45
CA ALA A 194 -5.47 -5.04 -13.78
C ALA A 194 -4.13 -4.32 -13.98
N TYR A 195 -3.02 -4.90 -13.52
CA TYR A 195 -1.69 -4.31 -13.59
C TYR A 195 -1.24 -4.02 -15.02
N LYS A 196 -0.67 -2.83 -15.22
CA LYS A 196 -0.10 -2.40 -16.50
C LYS A 196 1.20 -1.64 -16.27
N PRO A 197 2.19 -1.75 -17.18
CA PRO A 197 3.43 -1.00 -17.08
C PRO A 197 3.24 0.45 -17.49
N VAL A 198 3.71 1.39 -16.67
CA VAL A 198 3.85 2.82 -17.00
C VAL A 198 5.27 3.25 -16.67
N ALA A 199 5.98 3.78 -17.64
CA ALA A 199 7.43 4.11 -17.54
C ALA A 199 8.28 2.93 -17.02
N GLY A 200 7.86 1.69 -17.30
CA GLY A 200 8.55 0.46 -16.90
C GLY A 200 8.33 0.02 -15.46
N VAL A 201 7.43 0.66 -14.72
CA VAL A 201 6.94 0.25 -13.41
C VAL A 201 5.51 -0.26 -13.54
N MET A 202 5.20 -1.39 -12.89
CA MET A 202 3.86 -1.99 -12.87
C MET A 202 2.97 -1.27 -11.86
N TYR A 203 1.81 -0.80 -12.32
CA TYR A 203 0.78 -0.14 -11.50
C TYR A 203 -0.55 -0.87 -11.63
N PRO A 204 -1.33 -1.00 -10.54
CA PRO A 204 -2.70 -1.49 -10.61
C PRO A 204 -3.61 -0.45 -11.28
N TYR A 205 -4.58 -0.90 -12.06
CA TYR A 205 -5.61 -0.04 -12.66
C TYR A 205 -6.99 -0.23 -12.01
N SER A 206 -7.06 -1.12 -11.03
CA SER A 206 -8.23 -1.34 -10.16
C SER A 206 -7.75 -1.51 -8.73
N ILE A 207 -8.32 -0.74 -7.81
CA ILE A 207 -8.09 -0.85 -6.37
C ILE A 207 -9.44 -0.81 -5.69
N SER A 208 -9.80 -1.88 -4.99
CA SER A 208 -10.99 -1.95 -4.15
C SER A 208 -10.57 -1.93 -2.70
N SER A 209 -11.12 -1.06 -1.87
CA SER A 209 -10.67 -0.90 -0.48
C SER A 209 -11.77 -0.50 0.48
N GLY A 210 -11.60 -0.86 1.74
CA GLY A 210 -12.49 -0.53 2.85
C GLY A 210 -12.16 -1.33 4.11
N PRO A 211 -13.07 -1.34 5.11
CA PRO A 211 -12.90 -2.13 6.32
C PRO A 211 -12.71 -3.62 6.00
N ARG A 212 -11.69 -4.25 6.60
CA ARG A 212 -11.33 -5.64 6.32
C ARG A 212 -12.47 -6.63 6.55
N ASN A 213 -13.29 -6.39 7.55
CA ASN A 213 -14.37 -7.28 7.98
C ASN A 213 -15.72 -6.98 7.31
N ASP A 214 -15.80 -5.99 6.42
CA ASP A 214 -17.02 -5.63 5.69
C ASP A 214 -16.73 -5.30 4.21
N PRO A 215 -16.46 -6.31 3.36
CA PRO A 215 -16.22 -6.09 1.93
C PRO A 215 -17.39 -5.44 1.19
N THR A 216 -18.61 -5.51 1.75
CA THR A 216 -19.80 -4.90 1.12
C THR A 216 -19.79 -3.37 1.18
N SER A 217 -19.00 -2.78 2.06
CA SER A 217 -18.78 -1.33 2.18
C SER A 217 -17.59 -0.82 1.37
N TRP A 218 -16.88 -1.69 0.65
CA TRP A 218 -15.69 -1.29 -0.10
C TRP A 218 -16.02 -0.37 -1.28
N GLN A 219 -15.09 0.52 -1.53
CA GLN A 219 -15.10 1.42 -2.66
C GLN A 219 -14.09 0.94 -3.70
N THR A 220 -14.45 0.99 -4.98
CA THR A 220 -13.54 0.61 -6.08
C THR A 220 -13.07 1.86 -6.81
N PHE A 221 -11.76 2.07 -6.82
CA PHE A 221 -11.09 3.06 -7.65
C PHE A 221 -10.65 2.41 -8.97
N THR A 222 -11.36 2.72 -10.05
CA THR A 222 -10.96 2.34 -11.40
C THR A 222 -10.12 3.47 -11.99
N ILE A 223 -8.86 3.17 -12.30
CA ILE A 223 -7.89 4.15 -12.79
C ILE A 223 -7.95 4.18 -14.31
N ASP A 224 -8.27 5.35 -14.85
CA ASP A 224 -8.34 5.57 -16.30
C ASP A 224 -6.97 5.97 -16.87
N LYS A 225 -6.16 6.73 -16.09
CA LYS A 225 -4.84 7.23 -16.51
C LYS A 225 -3.84 7.28 -15.34
N ILE A 226 -2.60 6.87 -15.62
CA ILE A 226 -1.44 7.06 -14.75
C ILE A 226 -0.36 7.82 -15.51
N GLU A 227 0.17 8.88 -14.91
CA GLU A 227 1.26 9.70 -15.42
C GLU A 227 2.42 9.66 -14.43
N VAL A 228 3.56 9.13 -14.90
CA VAL A 228 4.81 9.07 -14.12
C VAL A 228 5.68 10.26 -14.51
N ASN A 229 6.29 10.89 -13.52
CA ASN A 229 7.12 12.08 -13.67
C ASN A 229 6.36 13.27 -14.31
N ALA A 230 5.04 13.33 -14.13
CA ALA A 230 4.25 14.50 -14.49
C ALA A 230 4.66 15.72 -13.65
N PRO A 231 4.62 16.93 -14.21
CA PRO A 231 4.85 18.14 -13.43
C PRO A 231 3.76 18.30 -12.37
N LEU A 232 4.14 18.34 -11.09
CA LEU A 232 3.30 18.64 -9.94
C LEU A 232 3.89 19.84 -9.21
N ASP A 233 3.05 20.70 -8.63
CA ASP A 233 3.48 21.83 -7.82
C ASP A 233 3.43 21.46 -6.33
N ASN A 234 4.50 21.75 -5.60
CA ASN A 234 4.52 21.61 -4.12
C ASN A 234 3.36 22.36 -3.44
N ALA A 235 2.89 23.44 -4.05
CA ALA A 235 1.78 24.23 -3.53
C ALA A 235 0.48 23.43 -3.46
N ASP A 236 0.30 22.42 -4.34
CA ASP A 236 -0.91 21.59 -4.36
C ASP A 236 -1.03 20.67 -3.12
N PHE A 237 0.11 20.37 -2.48
CA PHE A 237 0.18 19.55 -1.26
C PHE A 237 0.21 20.41 0.02
N ALA A 238 0.59 21.68 -0.09
CA ALA A 238 0.86 22.55 1.05
C ALA A 238 -0.38 22.81 1.89
N VAL A 239 -0.18 22.92 3.22
CA VAL A 239 -1.23 23.33 4.15
C VAL A 239 -1.80 24.68 3.72
N PRO A 240 -3.13 24.81 3.54
CA PRO A 240 -3.78 26.07 3.16
C PRO A 240 -3.44 27.24 4.09
N ALA A 241 -3.26 28.43 3.53
CA ALA A 241 -2.88 29.62 4.28
C ALA A 241 -3.90 30.02 5.39
N SER A 242 -5.18 29.63 5.23
CA SER A 242 -6.20 29.83 6.25
C SER A 242 -5.87 29.12 7.56
N LEU A 243 -5.34 27.89 7.51
CA LEU A 243 -4.97 27.10 8.68
C LEU A 243 -3.70 27.63 9.37
N LYS A 244 -2.71 28.12 8.60
CA LYS A 244 -1.48 28.69 9.15
C LYS A 244 -1.71 29.96 10.00
N LYS A 245 -2.79 30.71 9.73
CA LYS A 245 -3.16 31.91 10.48
C LYS A 245 -3.82 31.59 11.84
N GLU A 246 -4.41 30.44 12.01
CA GLU A 246 -5.02 30.03 13.28
C GLU A 246 -3.99 29.57 14.31
N GLU A 247 -2.92 28.89 13.87
CA GLU A 247 -1.81 28.48 14.76
C GLU A 247 -1.03 29.69 15.33
N SER A 248 -0.91 30.75 14.56
CA SER A 248 -0.20 31.99 15.01
C SER A 248 -0.98 32.84 16.02
N LYS A 249 -2.24 32.48 16.33
CA LYS A 249 -3.13 33.20 17.26
C LYS A 249 -3.34 32.47 18.60
N LYS A 250 -2.78 31.28 18.76
CA LYS A 250 -2.74 30.48 19.99
C LYS A 250 -1.39 30.65 20.69
#